data_91d7b14918434ae5e43b491ce8a32094
#
_entry.id   91d7b14918434ae5e43b491ce8a32094
#
_cell.length_a   1.000
_cell.length_b   1.000
_cell.length_c   1.000
_cell.angle_alpha   90.00
_cell.angle_beta   90.00
_cell.angle_gamma   90.00
#
_symmetry.space_group_name_H-M   'P 1'
#
loop_
_entity.id
_entity.type
_entity.pdbx_description
1 polymer ?
#
loop_
_entity_poly.entity_id
_entity_poly.type
_entity_poly.pdbx_seq_one_letter_code
_entity_poly.pdbx_strand_id
1 'polypeptide(L)'
;MEILTRESDSFESNMTIETTDDLQDNLEQQTKWSMEILPHNFADVSLIPDFINEVYITMIPGAACWETIQTAQQIKAVGKHAVPHIAARSFAGVEELSACLSGLQEAGIERALLIGGGNSQPAGDFSCVMDLLKTGLLAKYGINAFDFAGHPEGNPDDPNSEFHLLEKLRWTEEREFSTRILTQWSLNSQ
;
A
#
# COMPACT_ATOMS: atom_id res chain seq x y z
N MET A 1 47.39 -3.44 -52.94
CA MET A 1 47.45 -4.13 -51.66
C MET A 1 47.42 -3.04 -50.59
N GLU A 2 46.18 -2.64 -50.25
CA GLU A 2 45.94 -1.57 -49.29
C GLU A 2 45.88 -2.17 -47.89
N ILE A 3 46.63 -1.59 -46.99
CA ILE A 3 46.64 -1.96 -45.57
C ILE A 3 45.72 -1.03 -44.84
N LEU A 4 44.57 -1.56 -44.38
CA LEU A 4 43.65 -0.87 -43.50
C LEU A 4 44.23 -0.83 -42.09
N THR A 5 44.65 0.34 -41.63
CA THR A 5 44.94 0.62 -40.22
C THR A 5 43.63 0.80 -39.47
N ARG A 6 43.41 -0.06 -38.48
CA ARG A 6 42.33 0.09 -37.49
C ARG A 6 42.81 1.12 -36.46
N GLU A 7 42.08 2.21 -36.39
CA GLU A 7 42.12 3.12 -35.22
C GLU A 7 41.44 2.45 -34.02
N SER A 8 42.16 2.37 -32.95
CA SER A 8 41.64 1.93 -31.63
C SER A 8 40.98 3.12 -30.96
N ASP A 9 39.64 3.18 -31.02
CA ASP A 9 38.89 4.09 -30.16
C ASP A 9 39.06 3.65 -28.70
N SER A 10 39.71 4.50 -27.93
CA SER A 10 39.84 4.39 -26.48
C SER A 10 38.49 4.70 -25.85
N PHE A 11 37.81 3.65 -25.39
CA PHE A 11 36.64 3.77 -24.48
C PHE A 11 37.21 4.20 -23.11
N GLU A 12 37.30 5.52 -22.87
CA GLU A 12 37.43 6.06 -21.52
C GLU A 12 36.03 5.94 -20.86
N SER A 13 35.85 4.87 -20.13
CA SER A 13 34.68 4.79 -19.18
C SER A 13 34.99 5.77 -18.05
N ASN A 14 34.33 6.91 -18.04
CA ASN A 14 34.21 7.76 -16.87
C ASN A 14 33.50 6.98 -15.77
N MET A 15 34.27 6.22 -15.01
CA MET A 15 33.81 5.60 -13.78
C MET A 15 33.84 6.68 -12.71
N THR A 16 32.74 7.38 -12.52
CA THR A 16 32.55 8.29 -11.38
C THR A 16 32.55 7.40 -10.13
N ILE A 17 33.60 7.55 -9.30
CA ILE A 17 33.61 6.87 -8.01
C ILE A 17 32.66 7.64 -7.11
N GLU A 18 31.46 7.11 -6.89
CA GLU A 18 30.54 7.64 -5.89
C GLU A 18 31.19 7.52 -4.52
N THR A 19 31.19 8.60 -3.78
CA THR A 19 31.73 8.60 -2.41
C THR A 19 30.75 7.88 -1.48
N THR A 20 31.24 7.46 -0.31
CA THR A 20 30.36 6.87 0.72
C THR A 20 29.25 7.83 1.14
N ASP A 21 29.49 9.13 1.08
CA ASP A 21 28.51 10.17 1.39
C ASP A 21 27.46 10.27 0.28
N ASP A 22 27.85 10.19 -1.00
CA ASP A 22 26.93 10.16 -2.14
C ASP A 22 26.05 8.90 -2.13
N LEU A 23 26.57 7.76 -1.69
CA LEU A 23 25.81 6.52 -1.53
C LEU A 23 24.85 6.60 -0.34
N GLN A 24 25.25 7.26 0.76
CA GLN A 24 24.42 7.46 1.94
C GLN A 24 23.28 8.42 1.64
N ASP A 25 23.55 9.55 1.00
CA ASP A 25 22.54 10.53 0.57
C ASP A 25 21.55 9.91 -0.43
N ASN A 26 22.02 9.09 -1.38
CA ASN A 26 21.16 8.36 -2.30
C ASN A 26 20.30 7.31 -1.60
N LEU A 27 20.81 6.62 -0.58
CA LEU A 27 20.05 5.65 0.22
C LEU A 27 18.98 6.35 1.07
N GLU A 28 19.29 7.50 1.68
CA GLU A 28 18.33 8.28 2.46
C GLU A 28 17.23 8.88 1.57
N GLN A 29 17.55 9.32 0.35
CA GLN A 29 16.55 9.79 -0.62
C GLN A 29 15.68 8.69 -1.20
N GLN A 30 16.14 7.44 -1.22
CA GLN A 30 15.37 6.29 -1.74
C GLN A 30 14.53 5.59 -0.66
N THR A 31 14.89 5.71 0.61
CA THR A 31 14.15 5.05 1.70
C THR A 31 12.93 5.88 2.09
N LYS A 32 11.77 5.49 1.57
CA LYS A 32 10.48 6.08 1.97
C LYS A 32 9.97 5.34 3.20
N TRP A 33 9.97 6.04 4.33
CA TRP A 33 9.43 5.50 5.57
C TRP A 33 7.92 5.69 5.61
N SER A 34 7.23 4.68 6.10
CA SER A 34 5.82 4.73 6.45
C SER A 34 5.61 4.30 7.89
N MET A 35 4.47 4.66 8.46
CA MET A 35 4.06 4.19 9.78
C MET A 35 2.60 3.76 9.74
N GLU A 36 2.23 2.91 10.69
CA GLU A 36 0.85 2.50 10.91
C GLU A 36 0.32 3.08 12.23
N ILE A 37 -0.90 3.56 12.22
CA ILE A 37 -1.58 4.13 13.39
C ILE A 37 -2.99 3.56 13.55
N LEU A 38 -3.50 3.62 14.78
CA LEU A 38 -4.90 3.37 15.10
C LEU A 38 -5.69 4.68 15.06
N PRO A 39 -6.88 4.73 14.44
CA PRO A 39 -7.65 5.98 14.28
C PRO A 39 -7.87 6.76 15.58
N HIS A 40 -8.32 6.06 16.63
CA HIS A 40 -8.70 6.69 17.91
C HIS A 40 -7.56 6.96 18.89
N ASN A 41 -6.36 6.42 18.64
CA ASN A 41 -5.20 6.63 19.52
C ASN A 41 -4.29 7.76 19.04
N PHE A 42 -4.62 8.38 17.94
CA PHE A 42 -3.77 9.42 17.35
C PHE A 42 -4.31 10.81 17.69
N ALA A 43 -3.90 11.31 18.89
CA ALA A 43 -4.38 12.60 19.39
C ALA A 43 -3.77 13.80 18.64
N ASP A 44 -2.61 13.63 18.03
CA ASP A 44 -1.92 14.75 17.36
C ASP A 44 -1.07 14.28 16.17
N VAL A 45 -1.62 14.43 14.97
CA VAL A 45 -0.92 14.11 13.71
C VAL A 45 0.32 14.99 13.47
N SER A 46 0.46 16.12 14.17
CA SER A 46 1.65 16.97 14.06
C SER A 46 2.90 16.36 14.68
N LEU A 47 2.73 15.31 15.51
CA LEU A 47 3.84 14.55 16.08
C LEU A 47 4.45 13.51 15.12
N ILE A 48 3.86 13.30 13.95
CA ILE A 48 4.42 12.42 12.95
C ILE A 48 5.72 13.03 12.41
N PRO A 49 6.87 12.34 12.51
CA PRO A 49 8.15 12.86 12.03
C PRO A 49 8.10 13.27 10.55
N ASP A 50 8.86 14.30 10.18
CA ASP A 50 8.86 14.85 8.82
C ASP A 50 9.28 13.81 7.77
N PHE A 51 10.20 12.92 8.10
CA PHE A 51 10.65 11.87 7.19
C PHE A 51 9.60 10.77 6.92
N ILE A 52 8.53 10.69 7.73
CA ILE A 52 7.39 9.82 7.45
C ILE A 52 6.45 10.54 6.47
N ASN A 53 6.35 10.04 5.26
CA ASN A 53 5.49 10.64 4.22
C ASN A 53 4.16 9.92 4.06
N GLU A 54 4.09 8.64 4.42
CA GLU A 54 2.94 7.78 4.22
C GLU A 54 2.49 7.16 5.53
N VAL A 55 1.20 7.26 5.84
CA VAL A 55 0.62 6.80 7.09
C VAL A 55 -0.52 5.83 6.82
N TYR A 56 -0.34 4.59 7.23
CA TYR A 56 -1.36 3.56 7.19
C TYR A 56 -2.30 3.72 8.38
N ILE A 57 -3.60 3.62 8.13
CA ILE A 57 -4.63 3.74 9.16
C ILE A 57 -5.32 2.40 9.31
N THR A 58 -5.11 1.76 10.46
CA THR A 58 -5.69 0.45 10.74
C THR A 58 -7.22 0.53 10.79
N MET A 59 -7.90 -0.42 10.16
CA MET A 59 -9.34 -0.60 10.33
C MET A 59 -9.61 -1.57 11.48
N ILE A 60 -10.17 -1.04 12.56
CA ILE A 60 -10.47 -1.84 13.75
C ILE A 60 -11.80 -2.57 13.53
N PRO A 61 -11.86 -3.90 13.80
CA PRO A 61 -13.11 -4.64 13.71
C PRO A 61 -14.22 -4.01 14.57
N GLY A 62 -15.37 -3.76 13.96
CA GLY A 62 -16.52 -3.14 14.62
C GLY A 62 -16.43 -1.63 14.84
N ALA A 63 -15.32 -0.98 14.50
CA ALA A 63 -15.24 0.48 14.51
C ALA A 63 -15.96 1.06 13.26
N ALA A 64 -16.53 2.23 13.45
CA ALA A 64 -17.22 2.92 12.37
C ALA A 64 -16.20 3.53 11.38
N CYS A 65 -16.46 3.42 10.08
CA CYS A 65 -15.57 3.93 9.03
C CYS A 65 -15.29 5.45 9.15
N TRP A 66 -16.20 6.22 9.77
CA TRP A 66 -16.01 7.66 9.96
C TRP A 66 -14.74 8.01 10.76
N GLU A 67 -14.29 7.16 11.69
CA GLU A 67 -13.05 7.36 12.44
C GLU A 67 -11.83 7.30 11.53
N THR A 68 -11.82 6.34 10.61
CA THR A 68 -10.78 6.21 9.57
C THR A 68 -10.79 7.41 8.63
N ILE A 69 -11.98 7.86 8.20
CA ILE A 69 -12.14 9.04 7.33
C ILE A 69 -11.61 10.30 8.01
N GLN A 70 -11.99 10.54 9.26
CA GLN A 70 -11.54 11.71 10.02
C GLN A 70 -10.02 11.71 10.21
N THR A 71 -9.45 10.56 10.55
CA THR A 71 -7.99 10.39 10.68
C THR A 71 -7.28 10.64 9.36
N ALA A 72 -7.81 10.13 8.24
CA ALA A 72 -7.26 10.36 6.92
C ALA A 72 -7.25 11.86 6.55
N GLN A 73 -8.33 12.58 6.86
CA GLN A 73 -8.41 14.03 6.66
C GLN A 73 -7.35 14.78 7.47
N GLN A 74 -7.14 14.41 8.74
CA GLN A 74 -6.13 15.02 9.60
C GLN A 74 -4.71 14.79 9.08
N ILE A 75 -4.39 13.57 8.64
CA ILE A 75 -3.09 13.22 8.05
C ILE A 75 -2.84 14.04 6.78
N LYS A 76 -3.83 14.16 5.91
CA LYS A 76 -3.72 14.95 4.69
C LYS A 76 -3.57 16.45 4.98
N ALA A 77 -4.22 16.96 6.02
CA ALA A 77 -4.11 18.37 6.43
C ALA A 77 -2.68 18.78 6.85
N VAL A 78 -1.86 17.82 7.33
CA VAL A 78 -0.43 18.05 7.64
C VAL A 78 0.49 17.67 6.46
N GLY A 79 -0.05 17.50 5.25
CA GLY A 79 0.72 17.30 4.02
C GLY A 79 1.25 15.87 3.81
N LYS A 80 0.72 14.88 4.55
CA LYS A 80 1.14 13.48 4.44
C LYS A 80 0.12 12.65 3.65
N HIS A 81 0.54 11.49 3.17
CA HIS A 81 -0.31 10.54 2.44
C HIS A 81 -0.98 9.59 3.42
N ALA A 82 -2.31 9.60 3.46
CA ALA A 82 -3.08 8.65 4.23
C ALA A 82 -3.42 7.41 3.38
N VAL A 83 -3.16 6.23 3.92
CA VAL A 83 -3.49 4.93 3.30
C VAL A 83 -4.36 4.13 4.27
N PRO A 84 -5.69 4.23 4.18
CA PRO A 84 -6.58 3.49 5.05
C PRO A 84 -6.55 2.00 4.72
N HIS A 85 -6.68 1.17 5.75
CA HIS A 85 -7.04 -0.23 5.57
C HIS A 85 -8.53 -0.33 5.22
N ILE A 86 -8.86 -1.19 4.29
CA ILE A 86 -10.23 -1.57 3.95
C ILE A 86 -10.36 -3.07 4.15
N ALA A 87 -11.00 -3.45 5.25
CA ALA A 87 -11.14 -4.84 5.67
C ALA A 87 -12.46 -5.41 5.14
N ALA A 88 -12.39 -6.38 4.24
CA ALA A 88 -13.57 -6.96 3.58
C ALA A 88 -14.62 -7.43 4.59
N ARG A 89 -14.20 -8.21 5.58
CA ARG A 89 -15.12 -8.82 6.57
C ARG A 89 -15.73 -7.83 7.55
N SER A 90 -15.39 -6.54 7.46
CA SER A 90 -15.95 -5.50 8.35
C SER A 90 -17.21 -4.84 7.79
N PHE A 91 -17.55 -5.05 6.54
CA PHE A 91 -18.70 -4.42 5.90
C PHE A 91 -19.89 -5.39 5.80
N ALA A 92 -21.07 -4.91 6.23
CA ALA A 92 -22.30 -5.67 6.14
C ALA A 92 -22.82 -5.83 4.69
N GLY A 93 -22.45 -4.93 3.78
CA GLY A 93 -22.85 -4.98 2.38
C GLY A 93 -22.38 -3.78 1.56
N VAL A 94 -22.91 -3.71 0.34
CA VAL A 94 -22.55 -2.70 -0.68
C VAL A 94 -22.85 -1.28 -0.21
N GLU A 95 -23.93 -1.08 0.51
CA GLU A 95 -24.37 0.24 0.98
C GLU A 95 -23.39 0.81 2.00
N GLU A 96 -22.95 0.01 2.98
CA GLU A 96 -21.99 0.43 4.00
C GLU A 96 -20.62 0.67 3.37
N LEU A 97 -20.17 -0.22 2.49
CA LEU A 97 -18.94 -0.04 1.73
C LEU A 97 -18.99 1.26 0.91
N SER A 98 -20.08 1.52 0.19
CA SER A 98 -20.24 2.73 -0.62
C SER A 98 -20.21 3.99 0.22
N ALA A 99 -20.86 3.99 1.39
CA ALA A 99 -20.83 5.13 2.30
C ALA A 99 -19.42 5.43 2.83
N CYS A 100 -18.68 4.37 3.19
CA CYS A 100 -17.27 4.49 3.61
C CYS A 100 -16.41 5.05 2.48
N LEU A 101 -16.50 4.47 1.29
CA LEU A 101 -15.71 4.89 0.12
C LEU A 101 -16.02 6.32 -0.32
N SER A 102 -17.28 6.76 -0.21
CA SER A 102 -17.68 8.16 -0.47
C SER A 102 -16.95 9.13 0.47
N GLY A 103 -16.90 8.82 1.76
CA GLY A 103 -16.18 9.66 2.72
C GLY A 103 -14.66 9.66 2.48
N LEU A 104 -14.08 8.53 2.08
CA LEU A 104 -12.67 8.46 1.70
C LEU A 104 -12.37 9.25 0.41
N GLN A 105 -13.28 9.22 -0.57
CA GLN A 105 -13.18 10.04 -1.78
C GLN A 105 -13.20 11.53 -1.44
N GLU A 106 -14.12 11.97 -0.57
CA GLU A 106 -14.19 13.36 -0.10
C GLU A 106 -12.92 13.78 0.65
N ALA A 107 -12.28 12.85 1.37
CA ALA A 107 -10.97 13.04 1.98
C ALA A 107 -9.82 13.01 0.95
N GLY A 108 -10.09 12.76 -0.33
CA GLY A 108 -9.10 12.70 -1.41
C GLY A 108 -8.16 11.49 -1.29
N ILE A 109 -8.67 10.35 -0.86
CA ILE A 109 -7.90 9.11 -0.77
C ILE A 109 -7.93 8.39 -2.12
N GLU A 110 -6.74 8.06 -2.63
CA GLU A 110 -6.55 7.39 -3.92
C GLU A 110 -5.90 6.00 -3.78
N ARG A 111 -5.34 5.69 -2.59
CA ARG A 111 -4.68 4.43 -2.27
C ARG A 111 -5.25 3.83 -0.99
N ALA A 112 -5.39 2.51 -0.94
CA ALA A 112 -5.82 1.79 0.25
C ALA A 112 -5.09 0.44 0.37
N LEU A 113 -4.87 -0.02 1.60
CA LEU A 113 -4.45 -1.39 1.89
C LEU A 113 -5.69 -2.27 2.03
N LEU A 114 -5.84 -3.23 1.13
CA LEU A 114 -6.97 -4.14 1.12
C LEU A 114 -6.62 -5.42 1.87
N ILE A 115 -7.38 -5.72 2.91
CA ILE A 115 -7.21 -6.90 3.76
C ILE A 115 -8.52 -7.68 3.93
N GLY A 116 -8.40 -8.95 4.29
CA GLY A 116 -9.57 -9.76 4.66
C GLY A 116 -10.24 -9.25 5.92
N GLY A 117 -9.43 -8.83 6.88
CA GLY A 117 -9.86 -8.39 8.21
C GLY A 117 -9.76 -9.49 9.27
N GLY A 118 -9.64 -9.08 10.53
CA GLY A 118 -9.45 -9.97 11.68
C GLY A 118 -10.73 -10.66 12.18
N ASN A 119 -11.90 -10.34 11.65
CA ASN A 119 -13.15 -10.99 12.04
C ASN A 119 -13.14 -12.46 11.63
N SER A 120 -13.45 -13.37 12.56
CA SER A 120 -13.58 -14.81 12.27
C SER A 120 -14.75 -15.11 11.34
N GLN A 121 -15.82 -14.30 11.43
CA GLN A 121 -16.99 -14.35 10.55
C GLN A 121 -17.14 -12.99 9.85
N PRO A 122 -17.46 -12.98 8.54
CA PRO A 122 -17.81 -11.76 7.84
C PRO A 122 -19.03 -11.08 8.47
N ALA A 123 -19.05 -9.74 8.49
CA ALA A 123 -20.21 -8.97 8.92
C ALA A 123 -21.39 -9.07 7.93
N GLY A 124 -21.10 -9.44 6.68
CA GLY A 124 -22.09 -9.58 5.60
C GLY A 124 -21.52 -10.29 4.38
N ASP A 125 -21.73 -9.73 3.20
CA ASP A 125 -21.49 -10.40 1.91
C ASP A 125 -20.02 -10.53 1.50
N PHE A 126 -19.11 -9.80 2.16
CA PHE A 126 -17.69 -9.79 1.77
C PHE A 126 -16.86 -10.68 2.68
N SER A 127 -16.36 -11.77 2.16
CA SER A 127 -15.53 -12.74 2.88
C SER A 127 -14.03 -12.54 2.66
N CYS A 128 -13.64 -11.94 1.53
CA CYS A 128 -12.26 -11.75 1.13
C CYS A 128 -12.08 -10.47 0.29
N VAL A 129 -10.82 -10.11 0.05
CA VAL A 129 -10.47 -8.93 -0.76
C VAL A 129 -11.01 -9.00 -2.18
N MET A 130 -11.07 -10.18 -2.78
CA MET A 130 -11.59 -10.36 -4.13
C MET A 130 -13.07 -9.98 -4.23
N ASP A 131 -13.85 -10.14 -3.16
CA ASP A 131 -15.25 -9.71 -3.13
C ASP A 131 -15.35 -8.19 -3.23
N LEU A 132 -14.48 -7.45 -2.52
CA LEU A 132 -14.40 -5.98 -2.62
C LEU A 132 -13.99 -5.53 -4.03
N LEU A 133 -12.94 -6.12 -4.58
CA LEU A 133 -12.42 -5.78 -5.92
C LEU A 133 -13.48 -5.99 -7.01
N LYS A 134 -14.21 -7.10 -6.96
CA LYS A 134 -15.25 -7.46 -7.93
C LYS A 134 -16.46 -6.51 -7.89
N THR A 135 -16.68 -5.75 -6.83
CA THR A 135 -17.76 -4.73 -6.79
C THR A 135 -17.51 -3.59 -7.78
N GLY A 136 -16.26 -3.29 -8.13
CA GLY A 136 -15.87 -2.10 -8.89
C GLY A 136 -16.04 -0.78 -8.12
N LEU A 137 -16.51 -0.81 -6.87
CA LEU A 137 -16.77 0.39 -6.08
C LEU A 137 -15.51 1.16 -5.72
N LEU A 138 -14.40 0.47 -5.44
CA LEU A 138 -13.13 1.12 -5.12
C LEU A 138 -12.74 2.12 -6.21
N ALA A 139 -12.66 1.67 -7.46
CA ALA A 139 -12.34 2.53 -8.59
C ALA A 139 -13.41 3.61 -8.85
N LYS A 140 -14.71 3.26 -8.69
CA LYS A 140 -15.81 4.21 -8.81
C LYS A 140 -15.67 5.40 -7.86
N TYR A 141 -15.15 5.17 -6.66
CA TYR A 141 -14.90 6.19 -5.64
C TYR A 141 -13.45 6.72 -5.65
N GLY A 142 -12.70 6.51 -6.74
CA GLY A 142 -11.39 7.13 -6.98
C GLY A 142 -10.21 6.43 -6.33
N ILE A 143 -10.40 5.27 -5.67
CA ILE A 143 -9.30 4.47 -5.15
C ILE A 143 -8.78 3.56 -6.27
N ASN A 144 -7.66 3.95 -6.88
CA ASN A 144 -7.08 3.30 -8.07
C ASN A 144 -5.69 2.71 -7.79
N ALA A 145 -5.23 2.76 -6.55
CA ALA A 145 -3.99 2.18 -6.11
C ALA A 145 -4.24 1.27 -4.90
N PHE A 146 -3.75 0.04 -4.98
CA PHE A 146 -4.02 -0.98 -3.98
C PHE A 146 -2.72 -1.52 -3.38
N ASP A 147 -2.71 -1.64 -2.07
CA ASP A 147 -1.70 -2.38 -1.36
C ASP A 147 -2.29 -3.71 -0.88
N PHE A 148 -1.52 -4.78 -0.94
CA PHE A 148 -1.91 -6.10 -0.46
C PHE A 148 -0.92 -6.62 0.57
N ALA A 149 -1.42 -7.29 1.60
CA ALA A 149 -0.56 -7.96 2.56
C ALA A 149 0.11 -9.18 1.90
N GLY A 150 1.42 -9.28 2.05
CA GLY A 150 2.24 -10.42 1.69
C GLY A 150 2.75 -11.14 2.94
N HIS A 151 2.80 -12.46 2.91
CA HIS A 151 3.21 -13.30 4.02
C HIS A 151 4.37 -14.21 3.56
N PRO A 152 5.63 -13.71 3.53
CA PRO A 152 6.78 -14.49 3.02
C PRO A 152 7.04 -15.77 3.80
N GLU A 153 6.68 -15.82 5.07
CA GLU A 153 6.80 -17.01 5.93
C GLU A 153 5.51 -17.84 5.99
N GLY A 154 4.53 -17.52 5.12
CA GLY A 154 3.20 -18.10 5.14
C GLY A 154 2.28 -17.42 6.15
N ASN A 155 0.99 -17.73 6.05
CA ASN A 155 -0.04 -17.26 6.98
C ASN A 155 -0.72 -18.45 7.64
N PRO A 156 -0.59 -18.65 8.97
CA PRO A 156 -1.23 -19.76 9.66
C PRO A 156 -2.76 -19.79 9.51
N ASP A 157 -3.39 -18.62 9.38
CA ASP A 157 -4.84 -18.46 9.25
C ASP A 157 -5.33 -18.63 7.80
N ASP A 158 -4.41 -18.59 6.82
CA ASP A 158 -4.69 -18.78 5.39
C ASP A 158 -3.55 -19.54 4.72
N PRO A 159 -3.58 -20.87 4.70
CA PRO A 159 -2.57 -21.69 4.04
C PRO A 159 -2.43 -21.45 2.53
N ASN A 160 -3.42 -20.80 1.91
CA ASN A 160 -3.43 -20.47 0.49
C ASN A 160 -3.10 -18.98 0.24
N SER A 161 -2.54 -18.28 1.22
CA SER A 161 -2.27 -16.84 1.16
C SER A 161 -1.49 -16.39 -0.07
N GLU A 162 -0.51 -17.19 -0.51
CA GLU A 162 0.27 -16.92 -1.73
C GLU A 162 -0.62 -17.00 -2.99
N PHE A 163 -1.44 -18.05 -3.10
CA PHE A 163 -2.38 -18.19 -4.22
C PHE A 163 -3.36 -17.00 -4.27
N HIS A 164 -3.94 -16.64 -3.13
CA HIS A 164 -4.85 -15.50 -3.03
C HIS A 164 -4.16 -14.16 -3.34
N LEU A 165 -2.88 -14.01 -3.00
CA LEU A 165 -2.11 -12.83 -3.38
C LEU A 165 -1.92 -12.76 -4.90
N LEU A 166 -1.52 -13.86 -5.53
CA LEU A 166 -1.36 -13.94 -6.99
C LEU A 166 -2.66 -13.67 -7.74
N GLU A 167 -3.80 -14.15 -7.23
CA GLU A 167 -5.13 -13.87 -7.81
C GLU A 167 -5.42 -12.35 -7.80
N LYS A 168 -5.18 -11.68 -6.68
CA LYS A 168 -5.35 -10.21 -6.56
C LYS A 168 -4.45 -9.45 -7.51
N LEU A 169 -3.17 -9.82 -7.58
CA LEU A 169 -2.19 -9.17 -8.45
C LEU A 169 -2.58 -9.30 -9.93
N ARG A 170 -2.95 -10.49 -10.37
CA ARG A 170 -3.43 -10.72 -11.75
C ARG A 170 -4.66 -9.88 -12.07
N TRP A 171 -5.64 -9.87 -11.15
CA TRP A 171 -6.88 -9.12 -11.33
C TRP A 171 -6.61 -7.62 -11.49
N THR A 172 -5.68 -7.07 -10.71
CA THR A 172 -5.31 -5.64 -10.77
C THR A 172 -4.44 -5.31 -11.96
N GLU A 173 -3.51 -6.19 -12.35
CA GLU A 173 -2.65 -6.04 -13.53
C GLU A 173 -3.48 -5.99 -14.82
N GLU A 174 -4.45 -6.91 -14.99
CA GLU A 174 -5.36 -6.91 -16.14
C GLU A 174 -6.17 -5.62 -16.29
N ARG A 175 -6.25 -4.79 -15.24
CA ARG A 175 -7.01 -3.53 -15.18
C ARG A 175 -6.15 -2.31 -15.02
N GLU A 176 -4.83 -2.48 -15.12
CA GLU A 176 -3.81 -1.42 -15.05
C GLU A 176 -3.84 -0.62 -13.73
N PHE A 177 -4.27 -1.23 -12.61
CA PHE A 177 -4.21 -0.61 -11.30
C PHE A 177 -2.78 -0.60 -10.74
N SER A 178 -2.40 0.48 -10.06
CA SER A 178 -1.14 0.54 -9.31
C SER A 178 -1.21 -0.35 -8.07
N THR A 179 -0.25 -1.26 -7.92
CA THR A 179 -0.23 -2.19 -6.78
C THR A 179 1.11 -2.23 -6.07
N ARG A 180 1.07 -2.49 -4.75
CA ARG A 180 2.23 -2.79 -3.91
C ARG A 180 1.93 -3.99 -3.02
N ILE A 181 2.97 -4.68 -2.60
CA ILE A 181 2.88 -5.74 -1.60
C ILE A 181 3.55 -5.22 -0.33
N LEU A 182 2.81 -5.23 0.78
CA LEU A 182 3.33 -4.95 2.11
C LEU A 182 3.60 -6.27 2.82
N THR A 183 4.83 -6.53 3.15
CA THR A 183 5.21 -7.70 3.93
C THR A 183 5.40 -7.34 5.39
N GLN A 184 5.10 -8.27 6.28
CA GLN A 184 5.63 -8.22 7.62
C GLN A 184 7.15 -8.40 7.58
N TRP A 185 7.85 -7.93 8.60
CA TRP A 185 9.25 -8.19 8.71
C TRP A 185 9.48 -9.71 8.83
N SER A 186 10.27 -10.25 7.91
CA SER A 186 10.71 -11.64 7.93
C SER A 186 12.18 -11.69 8.35
N LEU A 187 12.50 -12.59 9.27
CA LEU A 187 13.88 -12.89 9.66
C LEU A 187 14.49 -13.99 8.79
N ASN A 188 13.69 -14.59 7.92
CA ASN A 188 14.12 -15.64 7.00
C ASN A 188 14.45 -15.03 5.63
N SER A 189 15.71 -15.08 5.23
CA SER A 189 16.24 -14.52 3.98
C SER A 189 16.26 -15.53 2.82
N GLN A 190 15.41 -16.58 2.85
CA GLN A 190 15.36 -17.59 1.78
C GLN A 190 14.49 -17.14 0.62
#